data_548bc5f5c210eb34a674ae9f2b994694
#
_entry.id   548bc5f5c210eb34a674ae9f2b994694
#
_cell.length_a   1.000
_cell.length_b   1.000
_cell.length_c   1.000
_cell.angle_alpha   90.00
_cell.angle_beta   90.00
_cell.angle_gamma   90.00
#
_symmetry.space_group_name_H-M   'P 1'
#
loop_
_entity.id
_entity.type
_entity.pdbx_description
1 polymer ?
#
loop_
_entity_poly.entity_id
_entity_poly.type
_entity_poly.pdbx_seq_one_letter_code
_entity_poly.pdbx_strand_id
1 'polypeptide(L)'
;TTHPEVVEGLLQYLKEKGFREIAIMEGSWVGEKTENAFQVCGYRELAAKYGVELIDTQKEMGVSTDCQGMKLNICRCAFDVDFMINVPVMKGHCQTRITCALKNMKGLIPNGEKRRFHTLGLHRPIAHLGVGIRQDFILVDGICGDLSFEDGGNPTVMNCLFAAADPVLCDAYVCKLMGYEVEEVPYIGMAENLGAGCGDLGRACIREQNCAGDSGPVKMPDKERVMKLREVTEEVDSCSACYGYLIPALDRLDQEGLLKDFPEKICIGQGYKGMTGTLGIGSCTKDFTHSLKGCPPTETQIYDFLKEYLAGTGRLEAGRH
;
A
#
# COMPACT_ATOMS: atom_id res chain seq x y z
N THR A 1 5.21 5.42 4.63
CA THR A 1 5.97 5.02 5.84
C THR A 1 5.27 5.61 7.05
N THR A 2 5.17 4.85 8.14
CA THR A 2 4.61 5.29 9.42
C THR A 2 5.37 6.51 9.96
N HIS A 3 4.65 7.46 10.53
CA HIS A 3 5.26 8.67 11.09
C HIS A 3 6.20 8.30 12.25
N PRO A 4 7.46 8.76 12.25
CA PRO A 4 8.44 8.33 13.25
C PRO A 4 8.03 8.68 14.69
N GLU A 5 7.29 9.75 14.93
CA GLU A 5 6.80 10.11 16.26
C GLU A 5 5.81 9.09 16.84
N VAL A 6 5.02 8.40 15.99
CA VAL A 6 4.13 7.31 16.43
C VAL A 6 4.95 6.16 17.00
N VAL A 7 6.01 5.77 16.26
CA VAL A 7 6.91 4.70 16.68
C VAL A 7 7.74 5.14 17.88
N GLU A 8 8.17 6.41 17.94
CA GLU A 8 8.89 6.95 19.08
C GLU A 8 8.06 6.88 20.37
N GLY A 9 6.80 7.33 20.33
CA GLY A 9 5.89 7.23 21.48
C GLY A 9 5.71 5.78 21.96
N LEU A 10 5.61 4.84 21.01
CA LEU A 10 5.53 3.41 21.32
C LEU A 10 6.83 2.91 21.97
N LEU A 11 8.00 3.28 21.44
CA LEU A 11 9.29 2.90 22.01
C LEU A 11 9.48 3.46 23.43
N GLN A 12 9.09 4.72 23.67
CA GLN A 12 9.11 5.32 24.99
C GLN A 12 8.29 4.49 25.97
N TYR A 13 7.04 4.20 25.61
CA TYR A 13 6.15 3.40 26.45
C TYR A 13 6.73 2.02 26.76
N LEU A 14 7.23 1.31 25.75
CA LEU A 14 7.81 -0.03 25.92
C LEU A 14 9.05 0.01 26.83
N LYS A 15 9.95 0.98 26.65
CA LYS A 15 11.16 1.15 27.48
C LYS A 15 10.79 1.49 28.93
N GLU A 16 9.80 2.36 29.16
CA GLU A 16 9.26 2.68 30.50
C GLU A 16 8.67 1.45 31.19
N LYS A 17 8.07 0.52 30.42
CA LYS A 17 7.55 -0.75 30.94
C LYS A 17 8.64 -1.82 31.14
N GLY A 18 9.89 -1.51 30.82
CA GLY A 18 11.03 -2.38 31.04
C GLY A 18 11.36 -3.35 29.91
N PHE A 19 10.70 -3.24 28.76
CA PHE A 19 11.06 -4.03 27.58
C PHE A 19 12.40 -3.57 27.02
N ARG A 20 13.32 -4.51 26.77
CA ARG A 20 14.69 -4.22 26.33
C ARG A 20 14.98 -4.72 24.92
N GLU A 21 14.50 -5.90 24.60
CA GLU A 21 14.71 -6.55 23.30
C GLU A 21 13.58 -6.12 22.36
N ILE A 22 13.85 -5.06 21.60
CA ILE A 22 12.90 -4.45 20.68
C ILE A 22 13.58 -4.33 19.33
N ALA A 23 12.90 -4.76 18.26
CA ALA A 23 13.32 -4.56 16.88
C ALA A 23 12.24 -3.86 16.07
N ILE A 24 12.64 -3.02 15.13
CA ILE A 24 11.77 -2.43 14.11
C ILE A 24 12.05 -3.17 12.80
N MET A 25 11.01 -3.78 12.23
CA MET A 25 11.08 -4.52 10.96
C MET A 25 10.35 -3.73 9.88
N GLU A 26 10.98 -3.52 8.75
CA GLU A 26 10.36 -2.84 7.61
C GLU A 26 10.80 -3.45 6.29
N GLY A 27 9.91 -3.44 5.32
CA GLY A 27 10.20 -3.83 3.95
C GLY A 27 9.48 -2.96 2.96
N SER A 28 10.19 -2.00 2.39
CA SER A 28 9.66 -1.11 1.36
C SER A 28 9.05 -1.88 0.18
N TRP A 29 8.22 -1.23 -0.59
CA TRP A 29 7.69 -1.79 -1.83
C TRP A 29 8.81 -2.14 -2.82
N VAL A 30 8.47 -2.86 -3.89
CA VAL A 30 9.47 -3.43 -4.82
C VAL A 30 10.28 -2.39 -5.60
N GLY A 31 9.88 -1.15 -5.64
CA GLY A 31 10.57 -0.06 -6.36
C GLY A 31 11.55 0.73 -5.51
N GLU A 32 11.54 0.54 -4.18
CA GLU A 32 12.34 1.34 -3.25
C GLU A 32 13.22 0.45 -2.36
N LYS A 33 14.32 1.02 -1.86
CA LYS A 33 15.19 0.38 -0.89
C LYS A 33 14.76 0.76 0.52
N THR A 34 14.54 -0.24 1.38
CA THR A 34 14.18 -0.03 2.79
C THR A 34 15.19 0.85 3.52
N GLU A 35 16.44 0.74 3.14
CA GLU A 35 17.54 1.55 3.69
C GLU A 35 17.32 3.06 3.48
N ASN A 36 16.85 3.44 2.28
CA ASN A 36 16.52 4.84 1.99
C ASN A 36 15.33 5.31 2.84
N ALA A 37 14.32 4.45 3.02
CA ALA A 37 13.18 4.76 3.87
C ALA A 37 13.60 4.97 5.33
N PHE A 38 14.46 4.13 5.87
CA PHE A 38 15.02 4.30 7.21
C PHE A 38 15.75 5.64 7.38
N GLN A 39 16.53 6.03 6.39
CA GLN A 39 17.30 7.28 6.44
C GLN A 39 16.37 8.51 6.30
N VAL A 40 15.53 8.53 5.28
CA VAL A 40 14.68 9.70 4.98
C VAL A 40 13.64 9.95 6.07
N CYS A 41 13.11 8.88 6.68
CA CYS A 41 12.11 9.01 7.74
C CYS A 41 12.71 9.11 9.16
N GLY A 42 14.03 9.20 9.31
CA GLY A 42 14.68 9.37 10.62
C GLY A 42 14.67 8.12 11.51
N TYR A 43 14.41 6.93 10.96
CA TYR A 43 14.36 5.69 11.74
C TYR A 43 15.76 5.23 12.24
N ARG A 44 16.84 5.63 11.56
CA ARG A 44 18.20 5.34 12.02
C ARG A 44 18.54 6.09 13.29
N GLU A 45 18.20 7.38 13.32
CA GLU A 45 18.39 8.25 14.50
C GLU A 45 17.51 7.76 15.65
N LEU A 46 16.27 7.37 15.35
CA LEU A 46 15.33 6.83 16.31
C LEU A 46 15.86 5.52 16.92
N ALA A 47 16.31 4.59 16.08
CA ALA A 47 16.88 3.32 16.52
C ALA A 47 18.13 3.52 17.39
N ALA A 48 19.02 4.42 17.00
CA ALA A 48 20.21 4.77 17.79
C ALA A 48 19.84 5.39 19.14
N LYS A 49 18.84 6.29 19.17
CA LYS A 49 18.36 6.96 20.39
C LYS A 49 17.82 5.97 21.43
N TYR A 50 17.09 4.95 21.00
CA TYR A 50 16.45 3.98 21.89
C TYR A 50 17.23 2.66 22.05
N GLY A 51 18.31 2.47 21.31
CA GLY A 51 19.09 1.23 21.31
C GLY A 51 18.24 0.05 20.86
N VAL A 52 17.55 0.19 19.70
CA VAL A 52 16.73 -0.85 19.08
C VAL A 52 17.31 -1.26 17.74
N GLU A 53 17.05 -2.50 17.35
CA GLU A 53 17.50 -3.04 16.07
C GLU A 53 16.60 -2.59 14.93
N LEU A 54 17.20 -2.32 13.74
CA LEU A 54 16.48 -2.13 12.47
C LEU A 54 16.70 -3.35 11.57
N ILE A 55 15.63 -4.01 11.20
CA ILE A 55 15.66 -5.18 10.32
C ILE A 55 15.08 -4.80 8.96
N ASP A 56 15.93 -4.83 7.93
CA ASP A 56 15.54 -4.66 6.54
C ASP A 56 15.07 -6.00 5.97
N THR A 57 13.76 -6.20 5.89
CA THR A 57 13.17 -7.47 5.42
C THR A 57 13.41 -7.75 3.94
N GLN A 58 13.86 -6.77 3.15
CA GLN A 58 14.31 -7.03 1.76
C GLN A 58 15.59 -7.85 1.71
N LYS A 59 16.37 -7.89 2.79
CA LYS A 59 17.60 -8.68 2.92
C LYS A 59 17.38 -10.03 3.62
N GLU A 60 16.17 -10.23 4.18
CA GLU A 60 15.82 -11.42 4.92
C GLU A 60 15.51 -12.62 4.01
N MET A 61 15.82 -13.81 4.51
CA MET A 61 15.42 -15.06 3.86
C MET A 61 13.96 -15.35 4.14
N GLY A 62 13.22 -15.74 3.07
CA GLY A 62 11.85 -16.24 3.21
C GLY A 62 11.81 -17.67 3.69
N VAL A 63 10.92 -17.95 4.64
CA VAL A 63 10.57 -19.30 5.11
C VAL A 63 9.23 -19.67 4.44
N SER A 64 9.21 -20.82 3.76
CA SER A 64 7.98 -21.34 3.15
C SER A 64 7.02 -21.80 4.24
N THR A 65 5.93 -21.08 4.40
CA THR A 65 4.92 -21.27 5.46
C THR A 65 3.58 -21.62 4.85
N ASP A 66 2.90 -22.63 5.38
CA ASP A 66 1.52 -22.92 5.02
C ASP A 66 0.56 -22.01 5.80
N CYS A 67 -0.06 -21.10 5.07
CA CYS A 67 -1.04 -20.16 5.58
C CYS A 67 -2.45 -20.65 5.24
N GLN A 68 -2.90 -21.70 5.92
CA GLN A 68 -4.22 -22.33 5.70
C GLN A 68 -4.47 -22.71 4.22
N GLY A 69 -3.60 -23.57 3.68
CA GLY A 69 -3.72 -24.10 2.33
C GLY A 69 -3.10 -23.23 1.22
N MET A 70 -2.48 -22.08 1.58
CA MET A 70 -1.65 -21.30 0.67
C MET A 70 -0.21 -21.23 1.20
N LYS A 71 0.75 -21.77 0.45
CA LYS A 71 2.17 -21.63 0.77
C LYS A 71 2.67 -20.24 0.38
N LEU A 72 3.14 -19.49 1.37
CA LEU A 72 3.73 -18.15 1.23
C LEU A 72 5.16 -18.15 1.79
N ASN A 73 6.05 -17.33 1.21
CA ASN A 73 7.38 -17.10 1.76
C ASN A 73 7.32 -15.89 2.69
N ILE A 74 7.51 -16.11 3.98
CA ILE A 74 7.50 -15.10 5.03
C ILE A 74 8.93 -14.91 5.55
N CYS A 75 9.36 -13.67 5.78
CA CYS A 75 10.68 -13.37 6.33
C CYS A 75 10.85 -14.05 7.70
N ARG A 76 12.02 -14.62 7.95
CA ARG A 76 12.31 -15.38 9.16
C ARG A 76 12.09 -14.56 10.42
N CYS A 77 12.48 -13.30 10.42
CA CYS A 77 12.35 -12.39 11.55
C CYS A 77 10.90 -12.25 12.06
N ALA A 78 9.88 -12.51 11.21
CA ALA A 78 8.49 -12.49 11.63
C ALA A 78 8.13 -13.61 12.64
N PHE A 79 8.93 -14.66 12.71
CA PHE A 79 8.71 -15.80 13.62
C PHE A 79 9.65 -15.78 14.84
N ASP A 80 10.66 -14.93 14.81
CA ASP A 80 11.69 -14.86 15.86
C ASP A 80 11.32 -13.83 16.95
N VAL A 81 10.04 -13.46 17.07
CA VAL A 81 9.50 -12.50 18.07
C VAL A 81 8.41 -13.12 18.93
N ASP A 82 8.40 -12.76 20.21
CA ASP A 82 7.37 -13.19 21.16
C ASP A 82 6.09 -12.38 21.05
N PHE A 83 6.19 -11.10 20.65
CA PHE A 83 5.08 -10.17 20.51
C PHE A 83 5.24 -9.25 19.30
N MET A 84 4.25 -9.26 18.43
CA MET A 84 4.26 -8.49 17.19
C MET A 84 3.32 -7.28 17.31
N ILE A 85 3.90 -6.08 17.20
CA ILE A 85 3.13 -4.83 17.08
C ILE A 85 3.14 -4.39 15.62
N ASN A 86 1.97 -4.38 15.01
CA ASN A 86 1.79 -3.88 13.65
C ASN A 86 1.48 -2.38 13.68
N VAL A 87 2.26 -1.56 12.97
CA VAL A 87 2.10 -0.10 12.97
C VAL A 87 1.86 0.41 11.53
N PRO A 88 0.68 0.12 10.95
CA PRO A 88 0.34 0.52 9.59
C PRO A 88 -0.04 2.00 9.50
N VAL A 89 0.14 2.59 8.33
CA VAL A 89 -0.48 3.87 7.97
C VAL A 89 -1.87 3.63 7.37
N MET A 90 -2.87 4.39 7.82
CA MET A 90 -4.17 4.45 7.16
C MET A 90 -4.05 5.23 5.87
N LYS A 91 -4.17 4.56 4.72
CA LYS A 91 -4.06 5.21 3.41
C LYS A 91 -4.85 4.49 2.32
N GLY A 92 -5.10 5.20 1.23
CA GLY A 92 -5.67 4.66 0.01
C GLY A 92 -4.75 3.67 -0.69
N HIS A 93 -5.31 2.93 -1.63
CA HIS A 93 -4.55 2.03 -2.49
C HIS A 93 -5.28 1.83 -3.82
N CYS A 94 -4.56 2.04 -4.92
CA CYS A 94 -5.12 1.97 -6.27
C CYS A 94 -5.74 0.61 -6.64
N GLN A 95 -5.26 -0.52 -6.09
CA GLN A 95 -5.77 -1.86 -6.38
C GLN A 95 -6.68 -2.43 -5.29
N THR A 96 -6.36 -2.18 -4.01
CA THR A 96 -7.08 -2.78 -2.87
C THR A 96 -7.96 -1.81 -2.11
N ARG A 97 -8.19 -0.60 -2.61
CA ARG A 97 -8.94 0.48 -1.99
C ARG A 97 -8.25 1.08 -0.77
N ILE A 98 -7.91 0.27 0.20
CA ILE A 98 -7.25 0.67 1.45
C ILE A 98 -5.95 -0.08 1.68
N THR A 99 -5.09 0.52 2.50
CA THR A 99 -3.96 -0.14 3.17
C THR A 99 -4.12 0.09 4.66
N CYS A 100 -4.12 -0.99 5.44
CA CYS A 100 -4.06 -0.95 6.90
C CYS A 100 -3.44 -2.24 7.44
N ALA A 101 -3.95 -2.84 8.52
CA ALA A 101 -3.33 -3.91 9.29
C ALA A 101 -2.99 -5.15 8.47
N LEU A 102 -3.97 -5.75 7.77
CA LEU A 102 -3.76 -6.99 7.01
C LEU A 102 -2.73 -6.81 5.88
N LYS A 103 -2.86 -5.74 5.11
CA LYS A 103 -1.97 -5.49 3.98
C LYS A 103 -0.57 -5.06 4.41
N ASN A 104 -0.42 -4.41 5.58
CA ASN A 104 0.89 -3.98 6.08
C ASN A 104 1.85 -5.15 6.31
N MET A 105 1.32 -6.34 6.61
CA MET A 105 2.12 -7.56 6.75
C MET A 105 2.91 -7.93 5.49
N LYS A 106 2.57 -7.38 4.33
CA LYS A 106 3.41 -7.49 3.11
C LYS A 106 4.82 -6.92 3.30
N GLY A 107 5.05 -6.07 4.29
CA GLY A 107 6.38 -5.65 4.71
C GLY A 107 7.27 -6.81 5.20
N LEU A 108 6.68 -7.92 5.62
CA LEU A 108 7.38 -9.10 6.15
C LEU A 108 7.51 -10.25 5.14
N ILE A 109 7.41 -9.98 3.85
CA ILE A 109 7.67 -10.96 2.78
C ILE A 109 8.74 -10.48 1.81
N PRO A 110 9.57 -11.37 1.24
CA PRO A 110 10.62 -11.01 0.28
C PRO A 110 10.05 -10.38 -1.00
N ASN A 111 10.85 -9.58 -1.70
CA ASN A 111 10.45 -8.90 -2.93
C ASN A 111 9.90 -9.84 -4.03
N GLY A 112 10.44 -11.06 -4.14
CA GLY A 112 9.92 -12.07 -5.06
C GLY A 112 8.49 -12.46 -4.73
N GLU A 113 8.18 -12.62 -3.44
CA GLU A 113 6.83 -12.95 -2.96
C GLU A 113 5.89 -11.74 -3.11
N LYS A 114 6.36 -10.51 -2.87
CA LYS A 114 5.58 -9.29 -3.15
C LYS A 114 5.10 -9.25 -4.61
N ARG A 115 5.97 -9.61 -5.57
CA ARG A 115 5.58 -9.70 -6.99
C ARG A 115 4.60 -10.84 -7.27
N ARG A 116 4.82 -12.01 -6.65
CA ARG A 116 3.95 -13.18 -6.79
C ARG A 116 2.52 -12.91 -6.29
N PHE A 117 2.34 -12.09 -5.25
CA PHE A 117 1.02 -11.70 -4.76
C PHE A 117 0.15 -11.09 -5.85
N HIS A 118 0.72 -10.31 -6.75
CA HIS A 118 -0.03 -9.69 -7.84
C HIS A 118 -0.51 -10.72 -8.87
N THR A 119 0.30 -11.75 -9.18
CA THR A 119 -0.10 -12.84 -10.10
C THR A 119 -1.10 -13.82 -9.49
N LEU A 120 -1.27 -13.81 -8.17
CA LEU A 120 -2.24 -14.65 -7.45
C LEU A 120 -3.60 -13.94 -7.24
N GLY A 121 -3.73 -12.69 -7.73
CA GLY A 121 -4.83 -11.83 -7.36
C GLY A 121 -4.68 -11.33 -5.92
N LEU A 122 -4.27 -10.09 -5.76
CA LEU A 122 -3.72 -9.48 -4.55
C LEU A 122 -4.53 -9.72 -3.25
N HIS A 123 -5.85 -9.78 -3.33
CA HIS A 123 -6.72 -9.95 -2.16
C HIS A 123 -6.54 -11.30 -1.47
N ARG A 124 -6.54 -12.39 -2.24
CA ARG A 124 -6.42 -13.73 -1.68
C ARG A 124 -5.13 -13.95 -0.89
N PRO A 125 -3.92 -13.68 -1.41
CA PRO A 125 -2.70 -13.89 -0.65
C PRO A 125 -2.55 -12.92 0.54
N ILE A 126 -3.14 -11.71 0.52
CA ILE A 126 -3.18 -10.83 1.69
C ILE A 126 -3.99 -11.49 2.81
N ALA A 127 -5.16 -12.05 2.52
CA ALA A 127 -5.97 -12.75 3.51
C ALA A 127 -5.23 -13.95 4.13
N HIS A 128 -4.59 -14.77 3.31
CA HIS A 128 -3.79 -15.90 3.78
C HIS A 128 -2.55 -15.46 4.58
N LEU A 129 -1.93 -14.34 4.23
CA LEU A 129 -0.83 -13.76 5.01
C LEU A 129 -1.30 -13.31 6.40
N GLY A 130 -2.53 -12.80 6.51
CA GLY A 130 -3.17 -12.39 7.77
C GLY A 130 -3.28 -13.52 8.80
N VAL A 131 -3.41 -14.78 8.34
CA VAL A 131 -3.36 -15.95 9.25
C VAL A 131 -1.96 -16.57 9.36
N GLY A 132 -1.06 -16.24 8.43
CA GLY A 132 0.33 -16.71 8.42
C GLY A 132 1.25 -15.94 9.37
N ILE A 133 0.91 -14.70 9.70
CA ILE A 133 1.69 -13.82 10.59
C ILE A 133 0.78 -13.37 11.73
N ARG A 134 1.17 -13.71 12.96
CA ARG A 134 0.46 -13.26 14.17
C ARG A 134 0.62 -11.74 14.33
N GLN A 135 -0.46 -11.06 14.67
CA GLN A 135 -0.47 -9.65 15.01
C GLN A 135 -1.08 -9.54 16.41
N ASP A 136 -0.26 -9.28 17.42
CA ASP A 136 -0.72 -9.26 18.82
C ASP A 136 -1.34 -7.90 19.20
N PHE A 137 -0.86 -6.83 18.58
CA PHE A 137 -1.37 -5.48 18.75
C PHE A 137 -1.19 -4.67 17.46
N ILE A 138 -2.14 -3.81 17.19
CA ILE A 138 -2.13 -2.94 16.01
C ILE A 138 -2.25 -1.51 16.50
N LEU A 139 -1.34 -0.63 16.04
CA LEU A 139 -1.39 0.81 16.26
C LEU A 139 -1.37 1.52 14.92
N VAL A 140 -2.52 1.94 14.44
CA VAL A 140 -2.65 2.58 13.13
C VAL A 140 -2.26 4.04 13.22
N ASP A 141 -1.32 4.42 12.36
CA ASP A 141 -0.99 5.82 12.10
C ASP A 141 -2.07 6.44 11.18
N GLY A 142 -2.91 7.27 11.77
CA GLY A 142 -3.89 8.11 11.10
C GLY A 142 -3.59 9.59 11.29
N ILE A 143 -2.32 9.99 11.45
CA ILE A 143 -1.94 11.40 11.59
C ILE A 143 -2.14 12.12 10.26
N CYS A 144 -1.48 11.63 9.22
CA CYS A 144 -1.56 12.17 7.88
C CYS A 144 -1.29 11.07 6.85
N GLY A 145 -2.15 10.94 5.86
CA GLY A 145 -1.99 9.96 4.78
C GLY A 145 -2.67 10.42 3.50
N ASP A 146 -2.34 9.81 2.38
CA ASP A 146 -3.13 9.97 1.16
C ASP A 146 -4.26 8.94 1.18
N LEU A 147 -5.50 9.39 1.24
CA LEU A 147 -6.67 8.51 1.27
C LEU A 147 -7.12 8.06 -0.13
N SER A 148 -6.52 8.59 -1.19
CA SER A 148 -6.86 8.28 -2.59
C SER A 148 -5.82 7.41 -3.27
N PHE A 149 -4.52 7.74 -3.13
CA PHE A 149 -3.41 7.09 -3.83
C PHE A 149 -2.45 6.40 -2.86
N GLU A 150 -1.80 5.34 -3.33
CA GLU A 150 -0.84 4.59 -2.52
C GLU A 150 0.45 5.37 -2.27
N ASP A 151 0.90 6.10 -3.27
CA ASP A 151 2.23 6.71 -3.31
C ASP A 151 2.28 8.13 -2.74
N GLY A 152 1.13 8.65 -2.31
CA GLY A 152 1.02 9.98 -1.76
C GLY A 152 0.79 11.06 -2.82
N GLY A 153 0.98 12.32 -2.41
CA GLY A 153 0.75 13.49 -3.26
C GLY A 153 -0.50 14.28 -2.87
N ASN A 154 -1.46 13.66 -2.18
CA ASN A 154 -2.68 14.32 -1.69
C ASN A 154 -2.81 14.15 -0.17
N PRO A 155 -1.95 14.79 0.63
CA PRO A 155 -1.94 14.59 2.07
C PRO A 155 -3.27 15.03 2.71
N THR A 156 -3.86 14.13 3.48
CA THR A 156 -5.04 14.42 4.31
C THR A 156 -4.64 14.32 5.77
N VAL A 157 -4.76 15.41 6.50
CA VAL A 157 -4.49 15.46 7.94
C VAL A 157 -5.72 14.95 8.67
N MET A 158 -5.55 13.86 9.41
CA MET A 158 -6.61 13.19 10.17
C MET A 158 -6.42 13.34 11.68
N ASN A 159 -5.17 13.52 12.14
CA ASN A 159 -4.78 13.73 13.53
C ASN A 159 -5.35 12.68 14.50
N CYS A 160 -5.36 11.42 14.10
CA CYS A 160 -5.89 10.33 14.92
C CYS A 160 -4.94 9.13 14.94
N LEU A 161 -5.09 8.31 15.97
CA LEU A 161 -4.47 6.99 16.10
C LEU A 161 -5.56 5.99 16.44
N PHE A 162 -5.42 4.77 15.95
CA PHE A 162 -6.32 3.67 16.28
C PHE A 162 -5.52 2.53 16.90
N ALA A 163 -6.06 1.93 17.96
CA ALA A 163 -5.48 0.74 18.55
C ALA A 163 -6.48 -0.42 18.45
N ALA A 164 -6.00 -1.58 18.04
CA ALA A 164 -6.81 -2.78 17.88
C ALA A 164 -6.00 -4.04 18.25
N ALA A 165 -6.72 -5.10 18.63
CA ALA A 165 -6.15 -6.44 18.83
C ALA A 165 -6.58 -7.42 17.72
N ASP A 166 -7.51 -7.03 16.86
CA ASP A 166 -8.04 -7.83 15.76
C ASP A 166 -7.77 -7.12 14.43
N PRO A 167 -6.96 -7.69 13.54
CA PRO A 167 -6.60 -7.06 12.27
C PRO A 167 -7.76 -6.96 11.28
N VAL A 168 -8.71 -7.90 11.34
CA VAL A 168 -9.90 -7.89 10.46
C VAL A 168 -10.85 -6.79 10.90
N LEU A 169 -11.10 -6.67 12.21
CA LEU A 169 -11.89 -5.59 12.78
C LEU A 169 -11.29 -4.22 12.50
N CYS A 170 -9.96 -4.11 12.64
CA CYS A 170 -9.22 -2.90 12.36
C CYS A 170 -9.42 -2.44 10.91
N ASP A 171 -9.23 -3.34 9.94
CA ASP A 171 -9.38 -3.03 8.53
C ASP A 171 -10.85 -2.76 8.15
N ALA A 172 -11.82 -3.47 8.74
CA ALA A 172 -13.25 -3.20 8.57
C ALA A 172 -13.63 -1.80 9.07
N TYR A 173 -13.09 -1.39 10.23
CA TYR A 173 -13.32 -0.06 10.77
C TYR A 173 -12.71 1.04 9.89
N VAL A 174 -11.46 0.87 9.46
CA VAL A 174 -10.79 1.80 8.54
C VAL A 174 -11.49 1.86 7.18
N CYS A 175 -11.96 0.72 6.67
CA CYS A 175 -12.77 0.66 5.45
C CYS A 175 -13.99 1.58 5.54
N LYS A 176 -14.76 1.46 6.63
CA LYS A 176 -15.92 2.31 6.90
C LYS A 176 -15.54 3.78 7.07
N LEU A 177 -14.46 4.09 7.81
CA LEU A 177 -13.96 5.47 7.96
C LEU A 177 -13.62 6.10 6.61
N MET A 178 -13.06 5.31 5.69
CA MET A 178 -12.73 5.76 4.33
C MET A 178 -13.92 5.72 3.38
N GLY A 179 -15.14 5.43 3.89
CA GLY A 179 -16.39 5.44 3.15
C GLY A 179 -16.55 4.31 2.15
N TYR A 180 -15.86 3.18 2.35
CA TYR A 180 -16.05 1.95 1.58
C TYR A 180 -16.92 0.97 2.37
N GLU A 181 -17.68 0.16 1.64
CA GLU A 181 -18.29 -1.04 2.21
C GLU A 181 -17.22 -2.14 2.31
N VAL A 182 -17.33 -3.02 3.29
CA VAL A 182 -16.33 -4.09 3.52
C VAL A 182 -16.20 -5.01 2.31
N GLU A 183 -17.30 -5.24 1.60
CA GLU A 183 -17.37 -6.04 0.38
C GLU A 183 -16.57 -5.44 -0.78
N GLU A 184 -16.33 -4.13 -0.77
CA GLU A 184 -15.46 -3.44 -1.75
C GLU A 184 -13.96 -3.73 -1.51
N VAL A 185 -13.63 -4.35 -0.37
CA VAL A 185 -12.27 -4.72 0.05
C VAL A 185 -12.19 -6.23 0.33
N PRO A 186 -12.25 -7.09 -0.68
CA PRO A 186 -12.49 -8.53 -0.53
C PRO A 186 -11.55 -9.26 0.42
N TYR A 187 -10.30 -8.81 0.59
CA TYR A 187 -9.36 -9.49 1.50
C TYR A 187 -9.81 -9.46 2.97
N ILE A 188 -10.65 -8.50 3.39
CA ILE A 188 -11.17 -8.42 4.77
C ILE A 188 -12.06 -9.62 5.05
N GLY A 189 -13.11 -9.82 4.24
CA GLY A 189 -14.00 -10.98 4.38
C GLY A 189 -13.30 -12.32 4.15
N MET A 190 -12.33 -12.38 3.23
CA MET A 190 -11.51 -13.58 3.04
C MET A 190 -10.68 -13.90 4.29
N ALA A 191 -10.07 -12.91 4.93
CA ALA A 191 -9.28 -13.10 6.16
C ALA A 191 -10.17 -13.52 7.33
N GLU A 192 -11.38 -12.96 7.46
CA GLU A 192 -12.39 -13.40 8.44
C GLU A 192 -12.75 -14.88 8.24
N ASN A 193 -13.03 -15.28 7.00
CA ASN A 193 -13.36 -16.68 6.67
C ASN A 193 -12.20 -17.66 6.97
N LEU A 194 -10.96 -17.19 6.92
CA LEU A 194 -9.77 -17.96 7.32
C LEU A 194 -9.51 -17.93 8.84
N GLY A 195 -10.31 -17.16 9.62
CA GLY A 195 -10.16 -17.07 11.06
C GLY A 195 -9.07 -16.12 11.54
N ALA A 196 -8.66 -15.14 10.72
CA ALA A 196 -7.70 -14.10 11.13
C ALA A 196 -8.28 -13.11 12.14
N GLY A 197 -9.60 -13.03 12.27
CA GLY A 197 -10.33 -12.13 13.15
C GLY A 197 -11.81 -12.06 12.78
N CYS A 198 -12.52 -11.03 13.27
CA CYS A 198 -13.95 -10.82 13.00
C CYS A 198 -14.20 -9.36 12.58
N GLY A 199 -14.77 -9.17 11.38
CA GLY A 199 -15.07 -7.84 10.81
C GLY A 199 -16.42 -7.23 11.26
N ASP A 200 -17.17 -7.90 12.12
CA ASP A 200 -18.50 -7.43 12.57
C ASP A 200 -18.37 -6.22 13.52
N LEU A 201 -18.51 -5.03 12.96
CA LEU A 201 -18.47 -3.77 13.72
C LEU A 201 -19.65 -3.64 14.71
N GLY A 202 -20.75 -4.35 14.50
CA GLY A 202 -21.89 -4.36 15.44
C GLY A 202 -21.59 -5.05 16.76
N ARG A 203 -20.57 -5.91 16.79
CA ARG A 203 -20.09 -6.62 17.99
C ARG A 203 -18.85 -5.96 18.61
N ALA A 204 -18.31 -4.94 17.96
CA ALA A 204 -17.09 -4.28 18.39
C ALA A 204 -17.32 -3.38 19.61
N CYS A 205 -16.38 -3.39 20.56
CA CYS A 205 -16.32 -2.40 21.62
C CYS A 205 -15.39 -1.26 21.18
N ILE A 206 -15.94 -0.24 20.52
CA ILE A 206 -15.19 0.93 20.09
C ILE A 206 -15.22 1.98 21.21
N ARG A 207 -14.04 2.46 21.60
CA ARG A 207 -13.88 3.54 22.57
C ARG A 207 -13.14 4.70 21.92
N GLU A 208 -13.78 5.85 21.88
CA GLU A 208 -13.18 7.09 21.42
C GLU A 208 -12.68 7.91 22.61
N GLN A 209 -11.45 8.39 22.50
CA GLN A 209 -10.87 9.33 23.46
C GLN A 209 -10.44 10.56 22.66
N ASN A 210 -11.20 11.64 22.80
CA ASN A 210 -10.88 12.91 22.16
C ASN A 210 -10.03 13.75 23.11
N CYS A 211 -8.81 14.04 22.74
CA CYS A 211 -8.10 15.18 23.29
C CYS A 211 -8.80 16.44 22.79
N ALA A 212 -9.18 17.33 23.70
CA ALA A 212 -9.93 18.55 23.38
C ALA A 212 -9.30 19.36 22.23
N GLY A 213 -9.85 19.26 21.07
CA GLY A 213 -9.48 19.94 19.84
C GLY A 213 -10.49 19.55 18.78
N ASP A 214 -11.03 20.53 18.12
CA ASP A 214 -12.02 20.37 17.05
C ASP A 214 -11.34 19.67 15.85
N SER A 215 -11.27 18.35 15.89
CA SER A 215 -10.94 17.56 14.69
C SER A 215 -12.16 17.64 13.78
N GLY A 216 -12.13 18.55 12.83
CA GLY A 216 -13.15 18.61 11.79
C GLY A 216 -13.30 17.25 11.07
N PRO A 217 -14.41 17.05 10.34
CA PRO A 217 -14.64 15.79 9.64
C PRO A 217 -13.45 15.45 8.74
N VAL A 218 -12.98 14.20 8.82
CA VAL A 218 -11.94 13.69 7.92
C VAL A 218 -12.44 13.82 6.49
N LYS A 219 -11.63 14.46 5.63
CA LYS A 219 -11.96 14.59 4.21
C LYS A 219 -11.93 13.20 3.57
N MET A 220 -13.09 12.74 3.12
CA MET A 220 -13.22 11.44 2.47
C MET A 220 -12.44 11.39 1.15
N PRO A 221 -11.92 10.20 0.75
CA PRO A 221 -11.26 10.05 -0.54
C PRO A 221 -12.23 10.32 -1.69
N ASP A 222 -11.71 10.94 -2.75
CA ASP A 222 -12.46 11.14 -4.00
C ASP A 222 -12.45 9.84 -4.81
N LYS A 223 -13.45 9.00 -4.57
CA LYS A 223 -13.61 7.71 -5.24
C LYS A 223 -13.83 7.86 -6.75
N GLU A 224 -14.60 8.87 -7.17
CA GLU A 224 -14.91 9.11 -8.58
C GLU A 224 -13.64 9.46 -9.35
N ARG A 225 -12.78 10.29 -8.78
CA ARG A 225 -11.48 10.65 -9.34
C ARG A 225 -10.62 9.41 -9.63
N VAL A 226 -10.47 8.52 -8.64
CA VAL A 226 -9.67 7.30 -8.80
C VAL A 226 -10.28 6.37 -9.85
N MET A 227 -11.60 6.21 -9.86
CA MET A 227 -12.30 5.38 -10.85
C MET A 227 -12.10 5.89 -12.28
N LYS A 228 -12.25 7.20 -12.49
CA LYS A 228 -12.00 7.86 -13.77
C LYS A 228 -10.59 7.59 -14.32
N LEU A 229 -9.56 7.69 -13.47
CA LEU A 229 -8.17 7.40 -13.87
C LEU A 229 -7.98 5.93 -14.28
N ARG A 230 -8.68 5.01 -13.63
CA ARG A 230 -8.63 3.58 -13.96
C ARG A 230 -9.33 3.25 -15.29
N GLU A 231 -10.33 4.03 -15.68
CA GLU A 231 -11.05 3.79 -16.94
C GLU A 231 -10.18 3.85 -18.18
N VAL A 232 -9.08 4.61 -18.19
CA VAL A 232 -8.15 4.68 -19.31
C VAL A 232 -7.08 3.61 -19.28
N THR A 233 -7.07 2.74 -18.27
CA THR A 233 -6.07 1.67 -18.11
C THR A 233 -6.65 0.28 -18.38
N GLU A 234 -5.79 -0.64 -18.80
CA GLU A 234 -6.05 -2.08 -18.82
C GLU A 234 -4.96 -2.76 -17.97
N GLU A 235 -5.32 -3.09 -16.73
CA GLU A 235 -4.40 -3.62 -15.74
C GLU A 235 -4.56 -5.14 -15.64
N VAL A 236 -3.45 -5.88 -15.84
CA VAL A 236 -3.42 -7.35 -15.68
C VAL A 236 -2.20 -7.73 -14.86
N ASP A 237 -2.43 -8.15 -13.62
CA ASP A 237 -1.41 -8.61 -12.66
C ASP A 237 -0.27 -7.59 -12.45
N SER A 238 -0.58 -6.29 -12.45
CA SER A 238 0.43 -5.26 -12.28
C SER A 238 1.01 -5.24 -10.86
N CYS A 239 2.31 -4.97 -10.75
CA CYS A 239 2.91 -4.67 -9.46
C CYS A 239 2.38 -3.34 -8.95
N SER A 240 2.06 -3.26 -7.64
CA SER A 240 1.61 -1.99 -7.01
C SER A 240 2.58 -0.83 -7.29
N ALA A 241 3.88 -1.11 -7.32
CA ALA A 241 4.89 -0.10 -7.65
C ALA A 241 4.69 0.52 -9.06
N CYS A 242 4.37 -0.29 -10.07
CA CYS A 242 4.11 0.23 -11.42
C CYS A 242 2.77 0.98 -11.48
N TYR A 243 1.71 0.38 -10.93
CA TYR A 243 0.38 0.97 -10.97
C TYR A 243 0.27 2.21 -10.08
N GLY A 244 0.97 2.19 -8.94
CA GLY A 244 1.05 3.33 -8.02
C GLY A 244 1.72 4.57 -8.63
N TYR A 245 2.67 4.41 -9.56
CA TYR A 245 3.24 5.53 -10.31
C TYR A 245 2.41 5.92 -11.54
N LEU A 246 1.67 4.98 -12.15
CA LEU A 246 0.80 5.29 -13.27
C LEU A 246 -0.37 6.20 -12.86
N ILE A 247 -1.03 5.90 -11.75
CA ILE A 247 -2.23 6.65 -11.33
C ILE A 247 -1.94 8.14 -11.08
N PRO A 248 -0.91 8.56 -10.33
CA PRO A 248 -0.56 9.97 -10.19
C PRO A 248 -0.17 10.65 -11.52
N ALA A 249 0.52 9.94 -12.41
CA ALA A 249 0.84 10.45 -13.74
C ALA A 249 -0.42 10.74 -14.56
N LEU A 250 -1.41 9.84 -14.51
CA LEU A 250 -2.72 10.04 -15.15
C LEU A 250 -3.50 11.19 -14.51
N ASP A 251 -3.41 11.34 -13.20
CA ASP A 251 -4.06 12.45 -12.48
C ASP A 251 -3.52 13.81 -12.94
N ARG A 252 -2.22 13.93 -13.15
CA ARG A 252 -1.63 15.15 -13.74
C ARG A 252 -2.13 15.41 -15.16
N LEU A 253 -2.23 14.38 -15.99
CA LEU A 253 -2.79 14.50 -17.34
C LEU A 253 -4.28 14.85 -17.32
N ASP A 254 -5.04 14.35 -16.34
CA ASP A 254 -6.45 14.74 -16.16
C ASP A 254 -6.61 16.20 -15.77
N GLN A 255 -5.76 16.72 -14.87
CA GLN A 255 -5.74 18.13 -14.49
C GLN A 255 -5.42 19.06 -15.67
N GLU A 256 -4.67 18.56 -16.67
CA GLU A 256 -4.39 19.27 -17.93
C GLU A 256 -5.51 19.05 -18.98
N GLY A 257 -6.54 18.25 -18.67
CA GLY A 257 -7.64 17.95 -19.57
C GLY A 257 -7.31 16.95 -20.68
N LEU A 258 -6.17 16.27 -20.60
CA LEU A 258 -5.63 15.37 -21.63
C LEU A 258 -6.10 13.92 -21.48
N LEU A 259 -6.68 13.52 -20.34
CA LEU A 259 -7.05 12.13 -20.08
C LEU A 259 -8.05 11.58 -21.11
N LYS A 260 -8.99 12.41 -21.57
CA LYS A 260 -10.00 12.05 -22.57
C LYS A 260 -9.45 11.82 -23.98
N ASP A 261 -8.21 12.24 -24.24
CA ASP A 261 -7.61 12.25 -25.56
C ASP A 261 -6.91 10.92 -25.89
N PHE A 262 -6.81 9.98 -24.92
CA PHE A 262 -6.24 8.67 -25.17
C PHE A 262 -7.10 7.88 -26.17
N PRO A 263 -6.50 7.42 -27.30
CA PRO A 263 -7.24 6.68 -28.32
C PRO A 263 -7.54 5.23 -27.92
N GLU A 264 -6.80 4.73 -26.93
CA GLU A 264 -6.84 3.33 -26.49
C GLU A 264 -6.47 3.21 -25.03
N LYS A 265 -6.67 2.03 -24.46
CA LYS A 265 -6.28 1.73 -23.08
C LYS A 265 -4.78 1.65 -22.92
N ILE A 266 -4.29 2.13 -21.79
CA ILE A 266 -2.90 2.00 -21.37
C ILE A 266 -2.73 0.65 -20.69
N CYS A 267 -2.00 -0.27 -21.32
CA CYS A 267 -1.77 -1.61 -20.78
C CYS A 267 -0.63 -1.61 -19.76
N ILE A 268 -0.84 -2.27 -18.64
CA ILE A 268 0.15 -2.40 -17.57
C ILE A 268 0.01 -3.73 -16.82
N GLY A 269 1.12 -4.38 -16.54
CA GLY A 269 1.13 -5.54 -15.65
C GLY A 269 1.83 -6.77 -16.20
N GLN A 270 2.03 -7.75 -15.32
CA GLN A 270 2.80 -8.95 -15.61
C GLN A 270 2.10 -9.88 -16.62
N GLY A 271 0.77 -9.79 -16.72
CA GLY A 271 -0.01 -10.55 -17.70
C GLY A 271 0.36 -10.24 -19.16
N TYR A 272 0.98 -9.10 -19.42
CA TYR A 272 1.41 -8.72 -20.78
C TYR A 272 2.80 -9.21 -21.17
N LYS A 273 3.51 -9.96 -20.34
CA LYS A 273 4.84 -10.49 -20.68
C LYS A 273 4.79 -11.37 -21.91
N GLY A 274 5.56 -11.01 -22.96
CA GLY A 274 5.62 -11.73 -24.22
C GLY A 274 4.43 -11.49 -25.16
N MET A 275 3.52 -10.59 -24.79
CA MET A 275 2.42 -10.14 -25.65
C MET A 275 2.84 -8.90 -26.45
N THR A 276 2.16 -8.67 -27.56
CA THR A 276 2.25 -7.45 -28.37
C THR A 276 1.00 -6.61 -28.20
N GLY A 277 1.13 -5.30 -28.36
CA GLY A 277 0.04 -4.35 -28.24
C GLY A 277 0.47 -2.96 -28.67
N THR A 278 -0.36 -1.95 -28.43
CA THR A 278 -0.09 -0.59 -28.91
C THR A 278 0.60 0.25 -27.84
N LEU A 279 -0.01 0.46 -26.69
CA LEU A 279 0.46 1.38 -25.66
C LEU A 279 0.67 0.64 -24.34
N GLY A 280 1.87 0.65 -23.80
CA GLY A 280 2.21 -0.09 -22.59
C GLY A 280 3.17 0.61 -21.65
N ILE A 281 3.01 0.35 -20.34
CA ILE A 281 3.85 0.88 -19.28
C ILE A 281 4.57 -0.25 -18.54
N GLY A 282 5.88 -0.08 -18.37
CA GLY A 282 6.76 -1.00 -17.66
C GLY A 282 7.37 -2.08 -18.54
N SER A 283 8.43 -2.72 -18.04
CA SER A 283 9.17 -3.76 -18.78
C SER A 283 8.33 -4.99 -19.15
N CYS A 284 7.15 -5.16 -18.57
CA CYS A 284 6.23 -6.25 -18.89
C CYS A 284 5.56 -6.07 -20.26
N THR A 285 5.46 -4.84 -20.75
CA THR A 285 4.90 -4.47 -22.06
C THR A 285 5.97 -4.11 -23.09
N LYS A 286 7.21 -4.57 -22.90
CA LYS A 286 8.40 -4.18 -23.72
C LYS A 286 8.27 -4.45 -25.22
N ASP A 287 7.39 -5.36 -25.60
CA ASP A 287 7.17 -5.80 -26.99
C ASP A 287 5.99 -5.06 -27.65
N PHE A 288 5.41 -4.06 -26.98
CA PHE A 288 4.37 -3.18 -27.51
C PHE A 288 4.99 -2.11 -28.44
N THR A 289 4.19 -1.60 -29.37
CA THR A 289 4.62 -0.59 -30.35
C THR A 289 5.11 0.69 -29.66
N HIS A 290 4.37 1.15 -28.67
CA HIS A 290 4.74 2.27 -27.79
C HIS A 290 4.84 1.75 -26.38
N SER A 291 6.06 1.61 -25.86
CA SER A 291 6.27 1.05 -24.52
C SER A 291 7.33 1.83 -23.76
N LEU A 292 6.96 2.29 -22.57
CA LEU A 292 7.90 2.83 -21.60
C LEU A 292 8.54 1.69 -20.80
N LYS A 293 9.85 1.52 -20.90
CA LYS A 293 10.59 0.51 -20.13
C LYS A 293 10.90 1.02 -18.72
N GLY A 294 10.88 0.11 -17.76
CA GLY A 294 11.19 0.36 -16.34
C GLY A 294 10.55 -0.72 -15.46
N CYS A 295 11.09 -0.95 -14.26
CA CYS A 295 10.53 -1.96 -13.35
C CYS A 295 10.70 -1.52 -11.87
N PRO A 296 9.90 -0.55 -11.42
CA PRO A 296 8.94 0.30 -12.16
C PRO A 296 9.63 1.46 -12.93
N PRO A 297 8.99 2.07 -13.95
CA PRO A 297 9.32 3.41 -14.38
C PRO A 297 8.81 4.41 -13.35
N THR A 298 9.42 5.59 -13.24
CA THR A 298 8.98 6.64 -12.30
C THR A 298 7.72 7.36 -12.80
N GLU A 299 6.99 8.00 -11.92
CA GLU A 299 5.82 8.83 -12.25
C GLU A 299 6.13 9.87 -13.34
N THR A 300 7.23 10.61 -13.20
CA THR A 300 7.65 11.62 -14.18
C THR A 300 7.93 11.00 -15.54
N GLN A 301 8.63 9.87 -15.59
CA GLN A 301 8.88 9.17 -16.84
C GLN A 301 7.59 8.70 -17.53
N ILE A 302 6.62 8.22 -16.74
CA ILE A 302 5.30 7.82 -17.25
C ILE A 302 4.55 9.03 -17.80
N TYR A 303 4.49 10.12 -17.03
CA TYR A 303 3.83 11.35 -17.45
C TYR A 303 4.41 11.91 -18.75
N ASP A 304 5.74 12.05 -18.84
CA ASP A 304 6.42 12.60 -20.01
C ASP A 304 6.18 11.70 -21.23
N PHE A 305 6.33 10.39 -21.08
CA PHE A 305 6.08 9.41 -22.16
C PHE A 305 4.65 9.47 -22.70
N LEU A 306 3.65 9.51 -21.81
CA LEU A 306 2.23 9.56 -22.20
C LEU A 306 1.89 10.89 -22.88
N LYS A 307 2.49 11.99 -22.43
CA LYS A 307 2.32 13.31 -23.05
C LYS A 307 2.93 13.38 -24.45
N GLU A 308 4.12 12.81 -24.64
CA GLU A 308 4.76 12.68 -25.96
C GLU A 308 3.94 11.79 -26.91
N TYR A 309 3.40 10.69 -26.39
CA TYR A 309 2.51 9.80 -27.16
C TYR A 309 1.29 10.56 -27.69
N LEU A 310 0.60 11.33 -26.85
CA LEU A 310 -0.56 12.14 -27.25
C LEU A 310 -0.17 13.21 -28.27
N ALA A 311 1.00 13.85 -28.14
CA ALA A 311 1.52 14.82 -29.12
C ALA A 311 1.74 14.15 -30.49
N GLY A 312 2.35 12.97 -30.50
CA GLY A 312 2.62 12.21 -31.74
C GLY A 312 1.35 11.73 -32.45
N THR A 313 0.21 11.60 -31.72
CA THR A 313 -1.09 11.27 -32.34
C THR A 313 -1.81 12.49 -32.93
N GLY A 314 -1.24 13.69 -32.86
CA GLY A 314 -1.82 14.94 -33.37
C GLY A 314 -3.00 15.50 -32.55
N ARG A 315 -3.30 14.93 -31.37
CA ARG A 315 -4.45 15.27 -30.57
C ARG A 315 -4.23 16.44 -29.60
N LEU A 316 -2.97 16.76 -29.27
CA LEU A 316 -2.65 17.94 -28.43
C LEU A 316 -2.94 19.28 -29.12
N GLU A 317 -3.00 19.33 -30.46
CA GLU A 317 -3.27 20.57 -31.19
C GLU A 317 -4.77 20.90 -31.32
N ALA A 318 -5.66 19.91 -31.18
CA ALA A 318 -7.09 20.07 -31.37
C ALA A 318 -7.84 20.67 -30.14
N GLY A 319 -7.18 20.77 -28.99
CA GLY A 319 -7.79 21.25 -27.72
C GLY A 319 -7.48 22.71 -27.35
N ARG A 320 -6.87 23.49 -28.24
CA ARG A 320 -6.53 24.91 -28.01
C ARG A 320 -7.43 25.87 -28.84
N HIS A 321 -8.72 25.63 -28.88
CA HIS A 321 -9.67 26.61 -29.41
C HIS A 321 -10.84 26.81 -28.43
#